data_7e76a0a610ce51b5f50bf4abfe75f95c
#
_entry.id   7e76a0a610ce51b5f50bf4abfe75f95c
#
_cell.length_a   1.000
_cell.length_b   1.000
_cell.length_c   1.000
_cell.angle_alpha   90.00
_cell.angle_beta   90.00
_cell.angle_gamma   90.00
#
_symmetry.space_group_name_H-M   'P 1'
#
loop_
_entity.id
_entity.type
_entity.pdbx_description
1 polymer ?
#
loop_
_entity_poly.entity_id
_entity_poly.type
_entity_poly.pdbx_seq_one_letter_code
_entity_poly.pdbx_strand_id
1 'polypeptide(L)'
;MSEDKIVSHAKVGIIGGGIMGVSLLYHLAKEGWKDLVLIEKGELTSGSTWHAAGQCPQMMGGYNLAKIHRESNNLYKKLEKETEQPTGFHECGSLRIAYKKEDLDWFKYVKGILDNIGAPSEIISTNEIKKVHPFIKLDGIIGAFHTPDDGHTDPTSTTNAMAKGARNYGAK
;
A
#
# COMPACT_ATOMS: atom_id res chain seq x y z
N MET A 1 -15.61 -25.52 20.10
CA MET A 1 -16.16 -24.19 19.75
C MET A 1 -16.01 -23.33 20.97
N SER A 2 -15.04 -22.41 20.99
CA SER A 2 -14.93 -21.42 22.09
C SER A 2 -16.14 -20.51 21.98
N GLU A 3 -16.93 -20.42 23.07
CA GLU A 3 -17.92 -19.35 23.18
C GLU A 3 -17.19 -18.03 23.02
N ASP A 4 -17.39 -17.37 21.89
CA ASP A 4 -16.94 -16.00 21.68
C ASP A 4 -17.68 -15.13 22.70
N LYS A 5 -17.02 -14.84 23.83
CA LYS A 5 -17.55 -13.93 24.82
C LYS A 5 -17.84 -12.60 24.14
N ILE A 6 -19.11 -12.23 24.09
CA ILE A 6 -19.53 -10.91 23.61
C ILE A 6 -18.74 -9.87 24.39
N VAL A 7 -17.99 -9.04 23.68
CA VAL A 7 -17.21 -7.96 24.28
C VAL A 7 -18.19 -6.89 24.77
N SER A 8 -18.34 -6.79 26.08
CA SER A 8 -19.27 -5.82 26.71
C SER A 8 -18.65 -4.42 26.87
N HIS A 9 -17.34 -4.29 26.69
CA HIS A 9 -16.62 -3.04 26.91
C HIS A 9 -15.37 -2.98 26.01
N ALA A 10 -15.08 -1.83 25.44
CA ALA A 10 -13.86 -1.57 24.69
C ALA A 10 -13.42 -0.12 24.90
N LYS A 11 -12.12 0.12 24.92
CA LYS A 11 -11.55 1.48 24.93
C LYS A 11 -11.70 2.14 23.55
N VAL A 12 -11.54 1.36 22.49
CA VAL A 12 -11.76 1.80 21.10
C VAL A 12 -12.55 0.73 20.36
N GLY A 13 -13.68 1.13 19.79
CA GLY A 13 -14.48 0.32 18.87
C GLY A 13 -14.31 0.83 17.45
N ILE A 14 -13.93 -0.04 16.52
CA ILE A 14 -13.80 0.26 15.10
C ILE A 14 -14.91 -0.47 14.35
N ILE A 15 -15.66 0.24 13.53
CA ILE A 15 -16.75 -0.33 12.73
C ILE A 15 -16.29 -0.42 11.27
N GLY A 16 -16.29 -1.64 10.74
CA GLY A 16 -15.93 -1.96 9.36
C GLY A 16 -14.62 -2.70 9.21
N GLY A 17 -14.68 -3.90 8.63
CA GLY A 17 -13.56 -4.83 8.42
C GLY A 17 -12.86 -4.70 7.05
N GLY A 18 -12.97 -3.55 6.40
CA GLY A 18 -12.16 -3.21 5.23
C GLY A 18 -10.75 -2.77 5.62
N ILE A 19 -9.90 -2.51 4.61
CA ILE A 19 -8.50 -2.13 4.82
C ILE A 19 -8.34 -0.93 5.76
N MET A 20 -9.22 0.06 5.70
CA MET A 20 -9.13 1.25 6.55
C MET A 20 -9.33 0.91 8.04
N GLY A 21 -10.40 0.19 8.38
CA GLY A 21 -10.67 -0.19 9.76
C GLY A 21 -9.63 -1.16 10.31
N VAL A 22 -9.25 -2.15 9.52
CA VAL A 22 -8.23 -3.13 9.92
C VAL A 22 -6.85 -2.50 10.07
N SER A 23 -6.48 -1.58 9.17
CA SER A 23 -5.22 -0.83 9.28
C SER A 23 -5.19 0.02 10.56
N LEU A 24 -6.28 0.72 10.86
CA LEU A 24 -6.39 1.48 12.11
C LEU A 24 -6.23 0.58 13.34
N LEU A 25 -6.92 -0.57 13.34
CA LEU A 25 -6.81 -1.55 14.43
C LEU A 25 -5.37 -2.04 14.61
N TYR A 26 -4.71 -2.41 13.49
CA TYR A 26 -3.34 -2.89 13.48
C TYR A 26 -2.37 -1.84 14.06
N HIS A 27 -2.45 -0.61 13.58
CA HIS A 27 -1.54 0.44 14.03
C HIS A 27 -1.76 0.81 15.50
N LEU A 28 -3.01 0.95 15.95
CA LEU A 28 -3.29 1.21 17.36
C LEU A 28 -2.79 0.08 18.26
N ALA A 29 -3.01 -1.18 17.87
CA ALA A 29 -2.54 -2.33 18.63
C ALA A 29 -1.00 -2.39 18.68
N LYS A 30 -0.34 -2.11 17.57
CA LYS A 30 1.13 -2.04 17.45
C LYS A 30 1.74 -0.93 18.31
N GLU A 31 1.06 0.21 18.43
CA GLU A 31 1.41 1.33 19.33
C GLU A 31 1.11 1.04 20.82
N GLY A 32 0.66 -0.17 21.14
CA GLY A 32 0.45 -0.62 22.52
C GLY A 32 -0.92 -0.28 23.12
N TRP A 33 -1.86 0.24 22.31
CA TRP A 33 -3.24 0.44 22.80
C TRP A 33 -3.88 -0.90 23.14
N LYS A 34 -4.69 -0.92 24.22
CA LYS A 34 -5.40 -2.11 24.72
C LYS A 34 -6.90 -1.92 24.63
N ASP A 35 -7.63 -3.02 24.81
CA ASP A 35 -9.10 -3.04 24.75
C ASP A 35 -9.64 -2.49 23.41
N LEU A 36 -9.03 -2.96 22.32
CA LEU A 36 -9.39 -2.63 20.96
C LEU A 36 -10.31 -3.71 20.38
N VAL A 37 -11.40 -3.28 19.75
CA VAL A 37 -12.37 -4.17 19.12
C VAL A 37 -12.72 -3.66 17.73
N LEU A 38 -12.70 -4.55 16.73
CA LEU A 38 -13.25 -4.29 15.41
C LEU A 38 -14.54 -5.07 15.25
N ILE A 39 -15.57 -4.40 14.74
CA ILE A 39 -16.88 -4.97 14.47
C ILE A 39 -17.12 -4.93 12.97
N GLU A 40 -17.30 -6.10 12.37
CA GLU A 40 -17.69 -6.26 10.97
C GLU A 40 -18.99 -7.09 10.89
N LYS A 41 -19.94 -6.66 10.07
CA LYS A 41 -21.22 -7.33 9.91
C LYS A 41 -21.20 -8.59 9.03
N GLY A 42 -20.14 -8.72 8.24
CA GLY A 42 -19.91 -9.83 7.33
C GLY A 42 -18.50 -10.38 7.48
N GLU A 43 -17.88 -10.75 6.38
CA GLU A 43 -16.48 -11.15 6.36
C GLU A 43 -15.57 -9.93 6.15
N LEU A 44 -14.34 -10.02 6.65
CA LEU A 44 -13.33 -9.00 6.37
C LEU A 44 -13.19 -8.82 4.85
N THR A 45 -13.02 -7.59 4.42
CA THR A 45 -12.84 -7.18 3.01
C THR A 45 -14.07 -7.30 2.11
N SER A 46 -15.20 -7.80 2.57
CA SER A 46 -16.40 -8.03 1.75
C SER A 46 -17.02 -6.75 1.13
N GLY A 47 -16.61 -5.57 1.61
CA GLY A 47 -17.00 -4.27 1.04
C GLY A 47 -16.16 -3.89 -0.18
N SER A 48 -15.69 -2.65 -0.25
CA SER A 48 -14.90 -2.12 -1.39
C SER A 48 -13.45 -2.61 -1.44
N THR A 49 -12.91 -3.17 -0.37
CA THR A 49 -11.50 -3.55 -0.30
C THR A 49 -11.11 -4.60 -1.35
N TRP A 50 -11.89 -5.67 -1.51
CA TRP A 50 -11.57 -6.73 -2.47
C TRP A 50 -11.67 -6.29 -3.94
N HIS A 51 -12.34 -5.16 -4.24
CA HIS A 51 -12.42 -4.60 -5.59
C HIS A 51 -11.20 -3.74 -5.98
N ALA A 52 -10.31 -3.44 -5.04
CA ALA A 52 -9.18 -2.57 -5.31
C ALA A 52 -8.16 -3.26 -6.24
N ALA A 53 -7.56 -2.49 -7.14
CA ALA A 53 -6.54 -2.99 -8.08
C ALA A 53 -5.23 -3.42 -7.40
N GLY A 54 -5.06 -3.10 -6.13
CA GLY A 54 -3.87 -3.47 -5.34
C GLY A 54 -2.59 -2.74 -5.71
N GLN A 55 -2.64 -1.73 -6.57
CA GLN A 55 -1.45 -0.97 -6.94
C GLN A 55 -0.94 -0.12 -5.78
N CYS A 56 0.37 -0.12 -5.58
CA CYS A 56 1.06 0.57 -4.49
C CYS A 56 2.09 1.59 -5.04
N PRO A 57 1.64 2.65 -5.75
CA PRO A 57 2.55 3.64 -6.33
C PRO A 57 3.03 4.65 -5.28
N GLN A 58 4.27 5.10 -5.40
CA GLN A 58 4.84 6.18 -4.58
C GLN A 58 4.83 7.54 -5.29
N MET A 59 4.63 7.56 -6.60
CA MET A 59 4.59 8.76 -7.42
C MET A 59 3.36 9.62 -7.09
N MET A 60 3.48 10.50 -6.11
CA MET A 60 2.43 11.41 -5.64
C MET A 60 2.88 12.87 -5.73
N GLY A 61 1.99 13.76 -6.21
CA GLY A 61 2.25 15.19 -6.36
C GLY A 61 2.21 16.00 -5.06
N GLY A 62 1.91 15.38 -3.93
CA GLY A 62 1.87 16.01 -2.62
C GLY A 62 2.84 15.32 -1.65
N TYR A 63 3.71 16.11 -0.99
CA TYR A 63 4.74 15.61 -0.08
C TYR A 63 4.21 14.67 1.01
N ASN A 64 3.18 15.08 1.72
CA ASN A 64 2.61 14.25 2.81
C ASN A 64 2.00 12.95 2.27
N LEU A 65 1.35 12.99 1.10
CA LEU A 65 0.76 11.82 0.49
C LEU A 65 1.84 10.86 0.00
N ALA A 66 2.87 11.36 -0.67
CA ALA A 66 4.03 10.56 -1.08
C ALA A 66 4.68 9.85 0.11
N LYS A 67 4.81 10.54 1.24
CA LYS A 67 5.35 9.99 2.48
C LYS A 67 4.48 8.84 3.03
N ILE A 68 3.15 8.99 3.03
CA ILE A 68 2.22 7.93 3.46
C ILE A 68 2.33 6.72 2.53
N HIS A 69 2.39 6.93 1.22
CA HIS A 69 2.56 5.84 0.24
C HIS A 69 3.89 5.10 0.44
N ARG A 70 4.98 5.84 0.67
CA ARG A 70 6.29 5.26 0.98
C ARG A 70 6.23 4.37 2.22
N GLU A 71 5.65 4.85 3.32
CA GLU A 71 5.49 4.07 4.55
C GLU A 71 4.61 2.84 4.36
N SER A 72 3.56 2.95 3.54
CA SER A 72 2.70 1.80 3.20
C SER A 72 3.49 0.72 2.48
N ASN A 73 4.30 1.07 1.46
CA ASN A 73 5.14 0.10 0.75
C ASN A 73 6.17 -0.54 1.69
N ASN A 74 6.80 0.25 2.56
CA ASN A 74 7.74 -0.25 3.56
C ASN A 74 7.07 -1.22 4.55
N LEU A 75 5.82 -0.97 4.91
CA LEU A 75 5.04 -1.87 5.75
C LEU A 75 4.74 -3.18 5.02
N TYR A 76 4.23 -3.13 3.79
CA TYR A 76 3.85 -4.32 3.03
C TYR A 76 5.02 -5.27 2.81
N LYS A 77 6.22 -4.76 2.56
CA LYS A 77 7.47 -5.55 2.47
C LYS A 77 7.77 -6.37 3.74
N LYS A 78 7.33 -5.92 4.89
CA LYS A 78 7.63 -6.53 6.20
C LYS A 78 6.46 -7.32 6.79
N LEU A 79 5.24 -6.99 6.36
CA LEU A 79 4.01 -7.47 6.99
C LEU A 79 3.87 -8.98 6.95
N GLU A 80 4.25 -9.60 5.83
CA GLU A 80 4.21 -11.06 5.68
C GLU A 80 5.12 -11.76 6.69
N LYS A 81 6.35 -11.27 6.85
CA LYS A 81 7.29 -11.82 7.84
C LYS A 81 6.83 -11.56 9.28
N GLU A 82 6.24 -10.41 9.55
CA GLU A 82 5.76 -10.02 10.88
C GLU A 82 4.55 -10.86 11.32
N THR A 83 3.68 -11.17 10.37
CA THR A 83 2.41 -11.81 10.67
C THR A 83 2.35 -13.30 10.30
N GLU A 84 3.34 -13.80 9.56
CA GLU A 84 3.31 -15.15 8.95
C GLU A 84 2.04 -15.38 8.13
N GLN A 85 1.58 -14.33 7.44
CA GLN A 85 0.40 -14.33 6.61
C GLN A 85 0.74 -13.73 5.24
N PRO A 86 0.54 -14.47 4.13
CA PRO A 86 0.81 -13.94 2.80
C PRO A 86 0.05 -12.63 2.53
N THR A 87 0.72 -11.68 1.91
CA THR A 87 0.13 -10.39 1.48
C THR A 87 -0.06 -10.32 -0.02
N GLY A 88 0.65 -11.16 -0.77
CA GLY A 88 0.72 -11.06 -2.23
C GLY A 88 1.44 -9.79 -2.70
N PHE A 89 2.27 -9.17 -1.85
CA PHE A 89 3.04 -8.01 -2.26
C PHE A 89 4.21 -8.39 -3.16
N HIS A 90 4.24 -7.78 -4.36
CA HIS A 90 5.31 -7.93 -5.34
C HIS A 90 5.90 -6.57 -5.67
N GLU A 91 7.17 -6.37 -5.37
CA GLU A 91 7.94 -5.20 -5.75
C GLU A 91 8.43 -5.37 -7.19
N CYS A 92 7.62 -4.92 -8.14
CA CYS A 92 7.89 -5.06 -9.58
C CYS A 92 8.27 -3.73 -10.25
N GLY A 93 8.28 -2.64 -9.50
CA GLY A 93 8.43 -1.30 -10.03
C GLY A 93 7.18 -0.79 -10.76
N SER A 94 7.22 0.47 -11.16
CA SER A 94 6.20 1.08 -12.01
C SER A 94 6.80 2.03 -13.03
N LEU A 95 6.09 2.19 -14.16
CA LEU A 95 6.38 3.17 -15.20
C LEU A 95 5.18 4.08 -15.40
N ARG A 96 5.40 5.39 -15.32
CA ARG A 96 4.45 6.39 -15.80
C ARG A 96 4.99 7.02 -17.07
N ILE A 97 4.23 6.88 -18.14
CA ILE A 97 4.69 7.23 -19.50
C ILE A 97 4.43 8.71 -19.78
N ALA A 98 5.40 9.37 -20.43
CA ALA A 98 5.30 10.73 -20.93
C ALA A 98 5.09 10.74 -22.46
N TYR A 99 4.07 11.47 -22.89
CA TYR A 99 3.80 11.72 -24.32
C TYR A 99 4.13 13.15 -24.74
N LYS A 100 4.30 14.07 -23.79
CA LYS A 100 4.56 15.49 -24.05
C LYS A 100 5.50 16.07 -23.02
N LYS A 101 6.06 17.23 -23.33
CA LYS A 101 7.05 17.90 -22.48
C LYS A 101 6.50 18.24 -21.08
N GLU A 102 5.23 18.63 -20.99
CA GLU A 102 4.59 18.96 -19.72
C GLU A 102 4.53 17.75 -18.76
N ASP A 103 4.43 16.53 -19.31
CA ASP A 103 4.50 15.31 -18.49
C ASP A 103 5.89 15.17 -17.86
N LEU A 104 6.96 15.40 -18.65
CA LEU A 104 8.34 15.36 -18.14
C LEU A 104 8.61 16.47 -17.12
N ASP A 105 8.07 17.66 -17.31
CA ASP A 105 8.23 18.77 -16.37
C ASP A 105 7.52 18.47 -15.04
N TRP A 106 6.35 17.84 -15.10
CA TRP A 106 5.66 17.35 -13.91
C TRP A 106 6.44 16.21 -13.21
N PHE A 107 7.04 15.31 -13.99
CA PHE A 107 7.88 14.24 -13.44
C PHE A 107 9.09 14.80 -12.66
N LYS A 108 9.71 15.86 -13.15
CA LYS A 108 10.82 16.55 -12.43
C LYS A 108 10.34 17.11 -11.09
N TYR A 109 9.16 17.72 -11.07
CA TYR A 109 8.55 18.22 -9.83
C TYR A 109 8.32 17.07 -8.83
N VAL A 110 7.69 15.97 -9.25
CA VAL A 110 7.43 14.83 -8.37
C VAL A 110 8.73 14.16 -7.94
N LYS A 111 9.73 14.07 -8.84
CA LYS A 111 11.04 13.55 -8.48
C LYS A 111 11.66 14.31 -7.31
N GLY A 112 11.59 15.64 -7.31
CA GLY A 112 12.05 16.44 -6.18
C GLY A 112 11.33 16.11 -4.86
N ILE A 113 10.05 15.77 -4.90
CA ILE A 113 9.31 15.29 -3.72
C ILE A 113 9.85 13.92 -3.26
N LEU A 114 9.99 12.97 -4.20
CA LEU A 114 10.44 11.62 -3.88
C LEU A 114 11.87 11.59 -3.37
N ASP A 115 12.77 12.40 -3.94
CA ASP A 115 14.15 12.55 -3.46
C ASP A 115 14.18 13.03 -1.99
N ASN A 116 13.31 13.99 -1.61
CA ASN A 116 13.21 14.50 -0.25
C ASN A 116 12.71 13.47 0.78
N ILE A 117 11.94 12.48 0.36
CA ILE A 117 11.46 11.40 1.23
C ILE A 117 12.30 10.12 1.10
N GLY A 118 13.38 10.14 0.32
CA GLY A 118 14.26 9.00 0.10
C GLY A 118 13.62 7.86 -0.70
N ALA A 119 12.62 8.15 -1.55
CA ALA A 119 12.01 7.17 -2.44
C ALA A 119 12.78 7.12 -3.77
N PRO A 120 13.36 5.96 -4.17
CA PRO A 120 14.08 5.84 -5.43
C PRO A 120 13.18 6.14 -6.62
N SER A 121 13.65 7.01 -7.50
CA SER A 121 12.89 7.35 -8.71
C SER A 121 13.80 7.93 -9.79
N GLU A 122 13.47 7.69 -11.04
CA GLU A 122 14.25 8.13 -12.20
C GLU A 122 13.34 8.56 -13.34
N ILE A 123 13.79 9.58 -14.09
CA ILE A 123 13.21 9.91 -15.38
C ILE A 123 14.07 9.20 -16.44
N ILE A 124 13.49 8.24 -17.14
CA ILE A 124 14.21 7.35 -18.06
C ILE A 124 13.83 7.61 -19.50
N SER A 125 14.78 7.33 -20.40
CA SER A 125 14.64 7.42 -21.84
C SER A 125 13.82 6.26 -22.42
N THR A 126 13.40 6.39 -23.68
CA THR A 126 12.71 5.33 -24.42
C THR A 126 13.52 4.04 -24.53
N ASN A 127 14.84 4.13 -24.65
CA ASN A 127 15.73 2.97 -24.68
C ASN A 127 15.76 2.24 -23.32
N GLU A 128 15.71 2.97 -22.23
CA GLU A 128 15.66 2.40 -20.87
C GLU A 128 14.30 1.80 -20.57
N ILE A 129 13.21 2.42 -21.05
CA ILE A 129 11.86 1.83 -20.96
C ILE A 129 11.84 0.44 -21.56
N LYS A 130 12.45 0.23 -22.73
CA LYS A 130 12.53 -1.10 -23.37
C LYS A 130 13.28 -2.15 -22.54
N LYS A 131 14.26 -1.74 -21.75
CA LYS A 131 14.98 -2.66 -20.86
C LYS A 131 14.12 -3.09 -19.67
N VAL A 132 13.35 -2.16 -19.10
CA VAL A 132 12.46 -2.42 -17.96
C VAL A 132 11.20 -3.16 -18.43
N HIS A 133 10.64 -2.80 -19.58
CA HIS A 133 9.39 -3.36 -20.09
C HIS A 133 9.50 -3.67 -21.61
N PRO A 134 10.01 -4.86 -21.99
CA PRO A 134 10.30 -5.21 -23.38
C PRO A 134 9.09 -5.20 -24.33
N PHE A 135 7.89 -5.43 -23.80
CA PHE A 135 6.67 -5.56 -24.61
C PHE A 135 5.98 -4.23 -24.93
N ILE A 136 6.40 -3.11 -24.32
CA ILE A 136 5.76 -1.82 -24.55
C ILE A 136 6.04 -1.32 -25.98
N LYS A 137 5.03 -0.77 -26.64
CA LYS A 137 5.19 0.00 -27.89
C LYS A 137 5.58 1.42 -27.53
N LEU A 138 6.58 1.95 -28.24
CA LEU A 138 7.16 3.26 -27.92
C LEU A 138 6.60 4.41 -28.76
N ASP A 139 5.61 4.16 -29.61
CA ASP A 139 5.05 5.17 -30.52
C ASP A 139 4.53 6.38 -29.75
N GLY A 140 5.08 7.55 -30.02
CA GLY A 140 4.72 8.81 -29.36
C GLY A 140 5.23 8.96 -27.92
N ILE A 141 5.90 7.98 -27.36
CA ILE A 141 6.50 8.07 -26.02
C ILE A 141 7.81 8.83 -26.09
N ILE A 142 7.99 9.82 -25.20
CA ILE A 142 9.20 10.64 -25.12
C ILE A 142 10.05 10.35 -23.87
N GLY A 143 9.55 9.57 -22.94
CA GLY A 143 10.21 9.16 -21.70
C GLY A 143 9.25 8.55 -20.71
N ALA A 144 9.75 8.18 -19.55
CA ALA A 144 8.93 7.70 -18.44
C ALA A 144 9.50 8.10 -17.10
N PHE A 145 8.64 8.14 -16.10
CA PHE A 145 9.03 8.14 -14.69
C PHE A 145 9.03 6.70 -14.20
N HIS A 146 10.15 6.24 -13.68
CA HIS A 146 10.36 4.90 -13.14
C HIS A 146 10.53 4.97 -11.63
N THR A 147 9.74 4.17 -10.92
CA THR A 147 9.83 4.00 -9.46
C THR A 147 10.07 2.52 -9.17
N PRO A 148 11.32 2.10 -8.94
CA PRO A 148 11.67 0.68 -8.82
C PRO A 148 11.07 -0.02 -7.61
N ASP A 149 10.81 0.72 -6.53
CA ASP A 149 10.25 0.21 -5.27
C ASP A 149 8.71 0.15 -5.25
N ASP A 150 8.06 0.54 -6.33
CA ASP A 150 6.62 0.39 -6.46
C ASP A 150 6.26 -1.09 -6.66
N GLY A 151 5.04 -1.42 -6.33
CA GLY A 151 4.57 -2.79 -6.46
C GLY A 151 3.06 -2.88 -6.52
N HIS A 152 2.60 -4.10 -6.36
CA HIS A 152 1.18 -4.39 -6.15
C HIS A 152 1.03 -5.44 -5.05
N THR A 153 -0.16 -5.48 -4.46
CA THR A 153 -0.51 -6.43 -3.40
C THR A 153 -1.88 -7.03 -3.69
N ASP A 154 -2.19 -8.16 -3.05
CA ASP A 154 -3.58 -8.62 -2.97
C ASP A 154 -4.29 -7.89 -1.82
N PRO A 155 -5.33 -7.08 -2.10
CA PRO A 155 -5.98 -6.26 -1.08
C PRO A 155 -6.60 -7.08 0.06
N THR A 156 -7.15 -8.24 -0.25
CA THR A 156 -7.76 -9.13 0.73
C THR A 156 -6.70 -9.76 1.62
N SER A 157 -5.66 -10.31 1.03
CA SER A 157 -4.55 -10.95 1.76
C SER A 157 -3.82 -9.95 2.67
N THR A 158 -3.54 -8.74 2.16
CA THR A 158 -2.89 -7.66 2.96
C THR A 158 -3.76 -7.26 4.15
N THR A 159 -5.08 -7.12 3.95
CA THR A 159 -6.00 -6.78 5.03
C THR A 159 -6.05 -7.88 6.08
N ASN A 160 -6.10 -9.15 5.65
CA ASN A 160 -6.07 -10.29 6.57
C ASN A 160 -4.73 -10.39 7.34
N ALA A 161 -3.61 -10.07 6.68
CA ALA A 161 -2.31 -10.02 7.35
C ALA A 161 -2.28 -8.93 8.45
N MET A 162 -2.80 -7.73 8.16
CA MET A 162 -2.95 -6.69 9.19
C MET A 162 -3.89 -7.11 10.32
N ALA A 163 -5.01 -7.77 10.01
CA ALA A 163 -5.93 -8.28 11.02
C ALA A 163 -5.26 -9.34 11.92
N LYS A 164 -4.45 -10.24 11.34
CA LYS A 164 -3.65 -11.21 12.10
C LYS A 164 -2.63 -10.49 12.99
N GLY A 165 -1.92 -9.50 12.45
CA GLY A 165 -0.98 -8.67 13.21
C GLY A 165 -1.65 -7.97 14.39
N ALA A 166 -2.82 -7.37 14.17
CA ALA A 166 -3.58 -6.74 15.25
C ALA A 166 -3.95 -7.73 16.37
N ARG A 167 -4.38 -8.95 16.00
CA ARG A 167 -4.66 -10.02 16.99
C ARG A 167 -3.41 -10.43 17.75
N ASN A 168 -2.26 -10.54 17.09
CA ASN A 168 -0.99 -10.86 17.73
C ASN A 168 -0.61 -9.82 18.79
N TYR A 169 -1.02 -8.55 18.62
CA TYR A 169 -0.88 -7.47 19.60
C TYR A 169 -2.00 -7.39 20.62
N GLY A 170 -3.02 -8.28 20.56
CA GLY A 170 -4.09 -8.42 21.53
C GLY A 170 -5.40 -7.70 21.20
N ALA A 171 -5.58 -7.21 19.97
CA ALA A 171 -6.87 -6.69 19.49
C ALA A 171 -7.87 -7.83 19.20
N LYS A 172 -9.15 -7.49 19.23
CA LYS A 172 -10.27 -8.43 19.00
C LYS A 172 -11.11 -8.01 17.80
#